data_f2882db513d3846e69e7a49ecfd1acf8
#
_entry.id   f2882db513d3846e69e7a49ecfd1acf8
#
_cell.length_a   1.000
_cell.length_b   1.000
_cell.length_c   1.000
_cell.angle_alpha   90.00
_cell.angle_beta   90.00
_cell.angle_gamma   90.00
#
_symmetry.space_group_name_H-M   'P 1'
#
loop_
_entity.id
_entity.type
_entity.pdbx_description
1 polymer ?
#
loop_
_entity_poly.entity_id
_entity_poly.type
_entity_poly.pdbx_seq_one_letter_code
_entity_poly.pdbx_strand_id
1 'polypeptide(L)'
;MVKAHLEVTLKQELNDPEGNRIKKKAKDYFGIKLDDVRTVDVKTIESERLNEENLEDIRKNIFTNPVTHVSSYDSMLGNFDWNYLIWVGPKPGVMDPPGHTAKEAIQDKLKKNFVEGSVYTSKIFLLKGNVKKEEADEIARELSNDIIQRNKVISRDEWRENFFEIPSPKVILDYKPEVVTFPINNEELKRLSDERNMVLNPKDVPTITNYFKREDVRKEREKYGLGNPTDIELEYIAQARSDHCNHNTFNGKFFYKDLSTGKETVVDNLFEECIKKPTLKLKERKDWIVSVLWDNAGIAKFDEKNNYSISAETHNSPTNIEAYGGAITGNVGEYRDKHGAGKGSKVFLGLYGFCTAHRDYKGDLKPKLHPRRLSDGEIEGIRDGANKSGVPTPFGNVLFNYKWLGKCNLFAGSAGIMPAEINGKPTHEKHIEDGDFCVMVGGKVGKDGIHGVTAASEEFSEHTPAGHVQIGFPYGQKKMEGLIIEARDRDLMNFITDNGGGGL
;
A
#
# COMPACT_ATOMS: atom_id res chain seq x y z
N MET A 1 25.93 -11.94 -15.06
CA MET A 1 24.60 -11.83 -14.40
C MET A 1 23.84 -13.11 -14.68
N VAL A 2 23.49 -13.88 -13.65
CA VAL A 2 22.58 -15.04 -13.80
C VAL A 2 21.17 -14.48 -13.83
N LYS A 3 20.40 -14.84 -14.86
CA LYS A 3 18.95 -14.61 -14.93
C LYS A 3 18.29 -16.00 -14.94
N ALA A 4 17.61 -16.33 -13.87
CA ALA A 4 16.95 -17.62 -13.71
C ALA A 4 15.45 -17.42 -13.47
N HIS A 5 14.62 -18.21 -14.12
CA HIS A 5 13.18 -18.25 -13.96
C HIS A 5 12.78 -19.55 -13.26
N LEU A 6 12.43 -19.46 -11.99
CA LEU A 6 11.93 -20.61 -11.24
C LEU A 6 10.42 -20.72 -11.39
N GLU A 7 9.97 -21.74 -12.09
CA GLU A 7 8.56 -22.13 -12.16
C GLU A 7 8.22 -23.04 -10.97
N VAL A 8 7.12 -22.75 -10.29
CA VAL A 8 6.61 -23.52 -9.15
C VAL A 8 5.12 -23.77 -9.36
N THR A 9 4.69 -25.01 -9.32
CA THR A 9 3.29 -25.38 -9.48
C THR A 9 2.94 -26.59 -8.60
N LEU A 10 1.65 -26.80 -8.37
CA LEU A 10 1.18 -28.01 -7.70
C LEU A 10 1.53 -29.27 -8.51
N LYS A 11 1.78 -30.38 -7.81
CA LYS A 11 1.92 -31.70 -8.45
C LYS A 11 0.70 -32.01 -9.30
N GLN A 12 0.90 -32.72 -10.39
CA GLN A 12 -0.14 -32.93 -11.40
C GLN A 12 -1.37 -33.66 -10.85
N GLU A 13 -1.18 -34.56 -9.89
CA GLU A 13 -2.24 -35.31 -9.21
C GLU A 13 -3.04 -34.48 -8.21
N LEU A 14 -2.57 -33.29 -7.86
CA LEU A 14 -3.25 -32.44 -6.91
C LEU A 14 -4.20 -31.46 -7.62
N ASN A 15 -5.34 -31.28 -6.99
CA ASN A 15 -6.31 -30.27 -7.41
C ASN A 15 -5.74 -28.86 -7.24
N ASP A 16 -5.92 -27.98 -8.23
CA ASP A 16 -5.50 -26.57 -8.18
C ASP A 16 -6.65 -25.68 -7.72
N PRO A 17 -6.66 -25.23 -6.45
CA PRO A 17 -7.77 -24.43 -5.93
C PRO A 17 -7.89 -23.05 -6.60
N GLU A 18 -6.76 -22.45 -6.97
CA GLU A 18 -6.74 -21.16 -7.67
C GLU A 18 -7.22 -21.34 -9.12
N GLY A 19 -6.74 -22.34 -9.81
CA GLY A 19 -7.20 -22.71 -11.14
C GLY A 19 -8.71 -22.97 -11.18
N ASN A 20 -9.24 -23.70 -10.20
CA ASN A 20 -10.68 -23.93 -10.08
C ASN A 20 -11.48 -22.65 -9.80
N ARG A 21 -10.94 -21.72 -9.00
CA ARG A 21 -11.57 -20.41 -8.77
C ARG A 21 -11.67 -19.64 -10.08
N ILE A 22 -10.63 -19.65 -10.90
CA ILE A 22 -10.60 -18.98 -12.21
C ILE A 22 -11.59 -19.64 -13.16
N LYS A 23 -11.58 -20.97 -13.25
CA LYS A 23 -12.54 -21.75 -14.04
C LYS A 23 -13.98 -21.40 -13.68
N LYS A 24 -14.29 -21.30 -12.38
CA LYS A 24 -15.60 -20.89 -11.90
C LYS A 24 -15.93 -19.44 -12.29
N LYS A 25 -15.01 -18.52 -12.12
CA LYS A 25 -15.19 -17.11 -12.52
C LYS A 25 -15.45 -16.98 -14.03
N ALA A 26 -14.67 -17.67 -14.85
CA ALA A 26 -14.84 -17.67 -16.30
C ALA A 26 -16.27 -18.12 -16.69
N LYS A 27 -16.77 -19.17 -16.06
CA LYS A 27 -18.13 -19.66 -16.29
C LYS A 27 -19.21 -18.69 -15.79
N ASP A 28 -19.09 -18.26 -14.52
CA ASP A 28 -20.16 -17.53 -13.83
C ASP A 28 -20.28 -16.08 -14.32
N TYR A 29 -19.18 -15.47 -14.76
CA TYR A 29 -19.15 -14.06 -15.15
C TYR A 29 -19.18 -13.83 -16.66
N PHE A 30 -18.53 -14.70 -17.43
CA PHE A 30 -18.37 -14.54 -18.87
C PHE A 30 -19.07 -15.63 -19.69
N GLY A 31 -19.61 -16.67 -19.05
CA GLY A 31 -20.19 -17.82 -19.74
C GLY A 31 -19.16 -18.73 -20.41
N ILE A 32 -17.87 -18.51 -20.20
CA ILE A 32 -16.76 -19.26 -20.81
C ILE A 32 -16.56 -20.55 -20.04
N LYS A 33 -16.65 -21.67 -20.78
CA LYS A 33 -16.45 -23.01 -20.21
C LYS A 33 -15.01 -23.47 -20.42
N LEU A 34 -14.28 -23.64 -19.33
CA LEU A 34 -12.94 -24.22 -19.31
C LEU A 34 -13.00 -25.64 -18.80
N ASP A 35 -12.22 -26.53 -19.39
CA ASP A 35 -12.08 -27.93 -18.92
C ASP A 35 -11.19 -27.97 -17.68
N ASP A 36 -10.07 -27.23 -17.72
CA ASP A 36 -9.14 -27.13 -16.60
C ASP A 36 -8.39 -25.77 -16.63
N VAL A 37 -7.86 -25.37 -15.49
CA VAL A 37 -6.93 -24.25 -15.35
C VAL A 37 -5.82 -24.65 -14.39
N ARG A 38 -4.58 -24.55 -14.83
CA ARG A 38 -3.40 -24.79 -13.99
C ARG A 38 -2.66 -23.50 -13.74
N THR A 39 -2.26 -23.25 -12.48
CA THR A 39 -1.49 -22.07 -12.09
C THR A 39 -0.02 -22.40 -11.90
N VAL A 40 0.85 -21.51 -12.36
CA VAL A 40 2.30 -21.59 -12.19
C VAL A 40 2.80 -20.28 -11.64
N ASP A 41 3.38 -20.30 -10.46
CA ASP A 41 4.09 -19.17 -9.90
C ASP A 41 5.49 -19.08 -10.49
N VAL A 42 5.91 -17.90 -10.90
CA VAL A 42 7.24 -17.69 -11.45
C VAL A 42 8.02 -16.71 -10.57
N LYS A 43 9.24 -17.11 -10.20
CA LYS A 43 10.21 -16.26 -9.52
C LYS A 43 11.36 -15.98 -10.49
N THR A 44 11.48 -14.74 -10.95
CA THR A 44 12.62 -14.31 -11.76
C THR A 44 13.71 -13.79 -10.84
N ILE A 45 14.87 -14.45 -10.85
CA ILE A 45 16.01 -14.16 -9.98
C ILE A 45 17.13 -13.63 -10.86
N GLU A 46 17.55 -12.39 -10.64
CA GLU A 46 18.66 -11.75 -11.33
C GLU A 46 19.79 -11.44 -10.34
N SER A 47 20.97 -12.04 -10.50
CA SER A 47 22.12 -11.81 -9.63
C SER A 47 23.45 -12.18 -10.26
N GLU A 48 24.51 -11.46 -9.91
CA GLU A 48 25.89 -11.82 -10.29
C GLU A 48 26.58 -12.73 -9.26
N ARG A 49 25.95 -12.92 -8.09
CA ARG A 49 26.55 -13.60 -6.93
C ARG A 49 26.01 -15.01 -6.67
N LEU A 50 25.14 -15.52 -7.52
CA LEU A 50 24.56 -16.86 -7.41
C LEU A 50 25.24 -17.83 -8.39
N ASN A 51 25.46 -19.04 -7.89
CA ASN A 51 25.87 -20.20 -8.67
C ASN A 51 24.76 -21.26 -8.71
N GLU A 52 24.97 -22.34 -9.43
CA GLU A 52 23.98 -23.43 -9.57
C GLU A 52 23.61 -24.07 -8.24
N GLU A 53 24.56 -24.26 -7.33
CA GLU A 53 24.33 -24.79 -5.99
C GLU A 53 23.39 -23.87 -5.18
N ASN A 54 23.62 -22.55 -5.25
CA ASN A 54 22.74 -21.59 -4.58
C ASN A 54 21.33 -21.60 -5.18
N LEU A 55 21.21 -21.69 -6.50
CA LEU A 55 19.91 -21.76 -7.17
C LEU A 55 19.16 -23.04 -6.75
N GLU A 56 19.84 -24.18 -6.65
CA GLU A 56 19.21 -25.42 -6.23
C GLU A 56 18.79 -25.39 -4.75
N ASP A 57 19.59 -24.77 -3.86
CA ASP A 57 19.22 -24.56 -2.46
C ASP A 57 17.98 -23.65 -2.33
N ILE A 58 17.94 -22.56 -3.11
CA ILE A 58 16.80 -21.63 -3.21
C ILE A 58 15.54 -22.39 -3.65
N ARG A 59 15.64 -23.16 -4.72
CA ARG A 59 14.54 -23.92 -5.27
C ARG A 59 13.96 -24.88 -4.25
N LYS A 60 14.79 -25.74 -3.66
CA LYS A 60 14.37 -26.82 -2.76
C LYS A 60 13.90 -26.34 -1.40
N ASN A 61 14.63 -25.37 -0.81
CA ASN A 61 14.49 -25.03 0.59
C ASN A 61 13.73 -23.73 0.88
N ILE A 62 13.44 -22.93 -0.16
CA ILE A 62 12.67 -21.69 0.00
C ILE A 62 11.33 -21.78 -0.73
N PHE A 63 11.32 -22.14 -2.03
CA PHE A 63 10.14 -21.97 -2.85
C PHE A 63 9.37 -23.24 -3.16
N THR A 64 9.92 -24.43 -2.87
CA THR A 64 9.25 -25.70 -3.18
C THR A 64 8.85 -26.44 -1.92
N ASN A 65 7.55 -26.60 -1.73
CA ASN A 65 7.07 -27.57 -0.75
C ASN A 65 7.11 -28.99 -1.40
N PRO A 66 7.99 -29.90 -0.94
CA PRO A 66 8.19 -31.19 -1.59
C PRO A 66 6.97 -32.13 -1.51
N VAL A 67 6.04 -31.85 -0.60
CA VAL A 67 4.80 -32.64 -0.47
C VAL A 67 3.81 -32.27 -1.57
N THR A 68 3.64 -30.99 -1.87
CA THR A 68 2.55 -30.49 -2.70
C THR A 68 3.01 -29.89 -4.03
N HIS A 69 4.26 -29.46 -4.16
CA HIS A 69 4.73 -28.72 -5.34
C HIS A 69 5.83 -29.45 -6.10
N VAL A 70 5.92 -29.12 -7.37
CA VAL A 70 7.06 -29.35 -8.24
C VAL A 70 7.59 -28.00 -8.72
N SER A 71 8.89 -27.93 -8.99
CA SER A 71 9.53 -26.72 -9.46
C SER A 71 10.72 -27.02 -10.37
N SER A 72 11.01 -26.12 -11.30
CA SER A 72 12.15 -26.22 -12.19
C SER A 72 12.60 -24.82 -12.65
N TYR A 73 13.87 -24.70 -13.00
CA TYR A 73 14.41 -23.57 -13.76
C TYR A 73 14.25 -23.76 -15.27
N ASP A 74 14.04 -24.99 -15.71
CA ASP A 74 13.61 -25.29 -17.07
C ASP A 74 12.09 -25.21 -17.15
N SER A 75 11.58 -24.78 -18.31
CA SER A 75 10.13 -24.62 -18.46
C SER A 75 9.39 -25.94 -18.32
N MET A 76 8.45 -25.99 -17.37
CA MET A 76 7.56 -27.11 -17.13
C MET A 76 6.25 -27.02 -17.94
N LEU A 77 6.00 -25.92 -18.64
CA LEU A 77 4.73 -25.65 -19.30
C LEU A 77 4.36 -26.70 -20.36
N GLY A 78 5.36 -27.31 -20.99
CA GLY A 78 5.19 -28.41 -21.94
C GLY A 78 4.61 -29.69 -21.34
N ASN A 79 4.73 -29.91 -20.04
CA ASN A 79 4.24 -31.09 -19.33
C ASN A 79 2.74 -31.07 -19.07
N PHE A 80 2.09 -29.94 -19.31
CA PHE A 80 0.66 -29.76 -19.12
C PHE A 80 -0.07 -29.70 -20.47
N ASP A 81 -1.35 -30.06 -20.44
CA ASP A 81 -2.24 -29.90 -21.60
C ASP A 81 -3.04 -28.61 -21.46
N TRP A 82 -2.88 -27.68 -22.42
CA TRP A 82 -3.52 -26.36 -22.43
C TRP A 82 -3.64 -25.81 -23.85
N ASN A 83 -4.55 -24.86 -24.05
CA ASN A 83 -4.78 -24.19 -25.33
C ASN A 83 -4.22 -22.75 -25.32
N TYR A 84 -4.42 -22.02 -24.22
CA TYR A 84 -3.89 -20.67 -24.02
C TYR A 84 -3.14 -20.57 -22.71
N LEU A 85 -2.06 -19.80 -22.76
CA LEU A 85 -1.28 -19.34 -21.63
C LEU A 85 -1.58 -17.86 -21.41
N ILE A 86 -1.91 -17.50 -20.17
CA ILE A 86 -1.99 -16.10 -19.74
C ILE A 86 -0.86 -15.87 -18.76
N TRP A 87 0.08 -14.99 -19.10
CA TRP A 87 1.08 -14.50 -18.18
C TRP A 87 0.63 -13.17 -17.60
N VAL A 88 0.80 -12.97 -16.28
CA VAL A 88 0.53 -11.73 -15.57
C VAL A 88 1.72 -11.38 -14.71
N GLY A 89 2.23 -10.15 -14.85
CA GLY A 89 3.37 -9.66 -14.07
C GLY A 89 3.33 -8.16 -13.85
N PRO A 90 4.18 -7.61 -12.97
CA PRO A 90 4.19 -6.18 -12.67
C PRO A 90 4.65 -5.34 -13.88
N LYS A 91 4.16 -4.12 -13.96
CA LYS A 91 4.71 -3.11 -14.86
C LYS A 91 6.09 -2.66 -14.39
N PRO A 92 6.95 -2.17 -15.29
CA PRO A 92 8.20 -1.55 -14.90
C PRO A 92 7.99 -0.40 -13.91
N GLY A 93 8.79 -0.36 -12.84
CA GLY A 93 8.72 0.69 -11.81
C GLY A 93 7.61 0.51 -10.77
N VAL A 94 6.77 -0.51 -10.90
CA VAL A 94 5.77 -0.86 -9.86
C VAL A 94 6.43 -1.77 -8.83
N MET A 95 6.18 -1.51 -7.55
CA MET A 95 6.65 -2.35 -6.46
C MET A 95 6.08 -3.76 -6.56
N ASP A 96 6.92 -4.76 -6.35
CA ASP A 96 6.56 -6.17 -6.26
C ASP A 96 6.80 -6.70 -4.84
N PRO A 97 5.83 -6.61 -3.91
CA PRO A 97 6.01 -7.02 -2.52
C PRO A 97 6.32 -8.52 -2.37
N PRO A 98 5.68 -9.44 -3.13
CA PRO A 98 6.09 -10.85 -3.14
C PRO A 98 7.53 -11.06 -3.60
N GLY A 99 7.98 -10.33 -4.62
CA GLY A 99 9.37 -10.37 -5.10
C GLY A 99 10.35 -9.84 -4.05
N HIS A 100 9.99 -8.77 -3.36
CA HIS A 100 10.78 -8.24 -2.25
C HIS A 100 10.91 -9.24 -1.10
N THR A 101 9.80 -9.84 -0.68
CA THR A 101 9.80 -10.90 0.34
C THR A 101 10.63 -12.11 -0.08
N ALA A 102 10.53 -12.51 -1.35
CA ALA A 102 11.32 -13.61 -1.92
C ALA A 102 12.83 -13.28 -1.87
N LYS A 103 13.20 -12.04 -2.22
CA LYS A 103 14.58 -11.55 -2.13
C LYS A 103 15.12 -11.64 -0.70
N GLU A 104 14.36 -11.15 0.29
CA GLU A 104 14.77 -11.24 1.70
C GLU A 104 14.92 -12.67 2.18
N ALA A 105 13.99 -13.58 1.82
CA ALA A 105 14.09 -14.98 2.17
C ALA A 105 15.36 -15.64 1.60
N ILE A 106 15.75 -15.30 0.37
CA ILE A 106 17.00 -15.75 -0.24
C ILE A 106 18.20 -15.21 0.51
N GLN A 107 18.21 -13.91 0.83
CA GLN A 107 19.29 -13.26 1.58
C GLN A 107 19.48 -13.89 2.97
N ASP A 108 18.39 -14.10 3.68
CA ASP A 108 18.38 -14.71 5.01
C ASP A 108 18.91 -16.16 4.97
N LYS A 109 18.50 -16.94 3.98
CA LYS A 109 18.92 -18.33 3.80
C LYS A 109 20.41 -18.44 3.45
N LEU A 110 20.85 -17.68 2.46
CA LEU A 110 22.22 -17.76 1.95
C LEU A 110 23.22 -16.93 2.76
N LYS A 111 22.77 -16.09 3.69
CA LYS A 111 23.60 -15.10 4.40
C LYS A 111 24.40 -14.21 3.45
N LYS A 112 23.83 -13.91 2.27
CA LYS A 112 24.41 -13.07 1.22
C LYS A 112 23.54 -11.88 0.99
N ASN A 113 24.13 -10.70 0.87
CA ASN A 113 23.39 -9.49 0.53
C ASN A 113 23.30 -9.34 -1.00
N PHE A 114 22.08 -9.16 -1.51
CA PHE A 114 21.78 -8.89 -2.92
C PHE A 114 21.62 -7.40 -3.18
N VAL A 115 22.61 -6.60 -2.92
CA VAL A 115 22.53 -5.14 -3.19
C VAL A 115 22.26 -4.89 -4.67
N GLU A 116 22.86 -5.69 -5.54
CA GLU A 116 22.77 -5.57 -7.01
C GLU A 116 21.75 -6.53 -7.64
N GLY A 117 21.27 -7.51 -6.88
CA GLY A 117 20.34 -8.52 -7.37
C GLY A 117 18.89 -8.12 -7.15
N SER A 118 18.01 -8.63 -7.99
CA SER A 118 16.58 -8.42 -7.91
C SER A 118 15.82 -9.73 -8.01
N VAL A 119 14.68 -9.81 -7.33
CA VAL A 119 13.75 -10.93 -7.46
C VAL A 119 12.39 -10.35 -7.82
N TYR A 120 11.79 -10.86 -8.88
CA TYR A 120 10.48 -10.45 -9.35
C TYR A 120 9.54 -11.64 -9.40
N THR A 121 8.25 -11.38 -9.18
CA THR A 121 7.23 -12.40 -9.27
C THR A 121 6.31 -12.17 -10.45
N SER A 122 5.86 -13.26 -11.04
CA SER A 122 4.77 -13.26 -12.01
C SER A 122 4.01 -14.56 -11.90
N LYS A 123 2.88 -14.64 -12.58
CA LYS A 123 2.03 -15.82 -12.57
C LYS A 123 1.64 -16.21 -13.99
N ILE A 124 1.61 -17.51 -14.25
CA ILE A 124 1.12 -18.09 -15.49
C ILE A 124 -0.13 -18.90 -15.19
N PHE A 125 -1.13 -18.71 -16.04
CA PHE A 125 -2.39 -19.47 -16.02
C PHE A 125 -2.51 -20.22 -17.32
N LEU A 126 -2.54 -21.55 -17.24
CA LEU A 126 -2.69 -22.44 -18.38
C LEU A 126 -4.16 -22.82 -18.51
N LEU A 127 -4.81 -22.33 -19.56
CA LEU A 127 -6.23 -22.58 -19.84
C LEU A 127 -6.38 -23.79 -20.76
N LYS A 128 -7.15 -24.78 -20.34
CA LYS A 128 -7.56 -25.89 -21.15
C LYS A 128 -9.06 -25.83 -21.49
N GLY A 129 -9.42 -26.04 -22.74
CA GLY A 129 -10.81 -26.07 -23.21
C GLY A 129 -10.96 -25.52 -24.63
N ASN A 130 -12.16 -25.61 -25.18
CA ASN A 130 -12.47 -25.02 -26.48
C ASN A 130 -12.73 -23.52 -26.30
N VAL A 131 -11.64 -22.74 -26.19
CA VAL A 131 -11.64 -21.32 -25.89
C VAL A 131 -11.09 -20.56 -27.09
N LYS A 132 -11.73 -19.45 -27.46
CA LYS A 132 -11.23 -18.52 -28.47
C LYS A 132 -10.25 -17.52 -27.86
N LYS A 133 -9.43 -16.89 -28.70
CA LYS A 133 -8.46 -15.90 -28.24
C LYS A 133 -9.13 -14.74 -27.50
N GLU A 134 -10.24 -14.23 -28.02
CA GLU A 134 -11.01 -13.12 -27.44
C GLU A 134 -11.52 -13.46 -26.03
N GLU A 135 -11.90 -14.72 -25.81
CA GLU A 135 -12.34 -15.24 -24.51
C GLU A 135 -11.15 -15.37 -23.54
N ALA A 136 -9.99 -15.82 -24.02
CA ALA A 136 -8.76 -15.84 -23.24
C ALA A 136 -8.29 -14.41 -22.86
N ASP A 137 -8.41 -13.45 -23.79
CA ASP A 137 -8.11 -12.04 -23.54
C ASP A 137 -9.08 -11.42 -22.52
N GLU A 138 -10.35 -11.83 -22.51
CA GLU A 138 -11.33 -11.41 -21.50
C GLU A 138 -10.97 -11.94 -20.11
N ILE A 139 -10.57 -13.20 -20.01
CA ILE A 139 -10.07 -13.79 -18.77
C ILE A 139 -8.78 -13.08 -18.31
N ALA A 140 -7.85 -12.77 -19.22
CA ALA A 140 -6.62 -12.07 -18.89
C ALA A 140 -6.88 -10.68 -18.29
N ARG A 141 -7.84 -9.93 -18.83
CA ARG A 141 -8.26 -8.64 -18.27
C ARG A 141 -8.89 -8.77 -16.88
N GLU A 142 -9.57 -9.89 -16.58
CA GLU A 142 -10.08 -10.14 -15.23
C GLU A 142 -8.97 -10.52 -14.26
N LEU A 143 -7.90 -11.17 -14.72
CA LEU A 143 -6.78 -11.63 -13.90
C LEU A 143 -5.70 -10.59 -13.67
N SER A 144 -5.69 -9.49 -14.42
CA SER A 144 -4.68 -8.44 -14.33
C SER A 144 -5.31 -7.08 -14.01
N ASN A 145 -4.56 -6.23 -13.32
CA ASN A 145 -4.90 -4.82 -13.15
C ASN A 145 -4.04 -3.98 -14.09
N ASP A 146 -4.64 -3.43 -15.15
CA ASP A 146 -3.94 -2.69 -16.19
C ASP A 146 -3.23 -1.41 -15.67
N ILE A 147 -3.53 -0.98 -14.45
CA ILE A 147 -2.83 0.15 -13.82
C ILE A 147 -1.43 -0.26 -13.37
N ILE A 148 -1.29 -1.39 -12.69
CA ILE A 148 -0.04 -1.83 -12.05
C ILE A 148 0.57 -3.09 -12.68
N GLN A 149 -0.20 -3.83 -13.47
CA GLN A 149 0.21 -5.08 -14.10
C GLN A 149 0.11 -5.00 -15.61
N ARG A 150 0.78 -5.93 -16.24
CA ARG A 150 0.66 -6.24 -17.67
C ARG A 150 0.38 -7.72 -17.82
N ASN A 151 -0.32 -8.07 -18.86
CA ASN A 151 -0.60 -9.44 -19.22
C ASN A 151 -0.15 -9.75 -20.64
N LYS A 152 -0.02 -11.02 -20.95
CA LYS A 152 0.20 -11.54 -22.31
C LYS A 152 -0.56 -12.83 -22.46
N VAL A 153 -1.32 -12.95 -23.54
CA VAL A 153 -2.06 -14.15 -23.92
C VAL A 153 -1.37 -14.78 -25.11
N ILE A 154 -1.05 -16.05 -25.02
CA ILE A 154 -0.28 -16.81 -26.01
C ILE A 154 -0.99 -18.14 -26.26
N SER A 155 -1.22 -18.51 -27.53
CA SER A 155 -1.71 -19.83 -27.88
C SER A 155 -0.62 -20.88 -27.75
N ARG A 156 -1.02 -22.15 -27.64
CA ARG A 156 -0.05 -23.25 -27.55
C ARG A 156 0.84 -23.35 -28.79
N ASP A 157 0.32 -23.03 -29.97
CA ASP A 157 1.07 -23.05 -31.21
C ASP A 157 2.09 -21.92 -31.27
N GLU A 158 1.71 -20.70 -30.93
CA GLU A 158 2.64 -19.57 -30.77
C GLU A 158 3.77 -19.86 -29.78
N TRP A 159 3.45 -20.54 -28.66
CA TRP A 159 4.44 -20.92 -27.65
C TRP A 159 5.43 -21.98 -28.18
N ARG A 160 4.98 -22.90 -29.02
CA ARG A 160 5.85 -23.92 -29.65
C ARG A 160 6.77 -23.32 -30.71
N GLU A 161 6.28 -22.34 -31.46
CA GLU A 161 7.06 -21.67 -32.51
C GLU A 161 8.07 -20.65 -31.96
N ASN A 162 7.66 -19.92 -30.92
CA ASN A 162 8.45 -18.84 -30.34
C ASN A 162 8.53 -19.00 -28.83
N PHE A 163 9.72 -19.28 -28.32
CA PHE A 163 9.92 -19.37 -26.88
C PHE A 163 9.48 -18.07 -26.19
N PHE A 164 8.53 -18.20 -25.24
CA PHE A 164 8.03 -17.06 -24.50
C PHE A 164 9.06 -16.61 -23.46
N GLU A 165 9.67 -15.46 -23.69
CA GLU A 165 10.52 -14.83 -22.68
C GLU A 165 9.68 -14.04 -21.69
N ILE A 166 9.87 -14.33 -20.39
CA ILE A 166 9.21 -13.62 -19.30
C ILE A 166 9.75 -12.19 -19.21
N PRO A 167 8.90 -11.16 -19.41
CA PRO A 167 9.34 -9.79 -19.43
C PRO A 167 9.87 -9.32 -18.07
N SER A 168 11.06 -8.74 -18.02
CA SER A 168 11.60 -8.13 -16.80
C SER A 168 10.88 -6.82 -16.47
N PRO A 169 10.45 -6.59 -15.23
CA PRO A 169 9.91 -5.31 -14.79
C PRO A 169 11.02 -4.33 -14.35
N LYS A 170 12.28 -4.70 -14.52
CA LYS A 170 13.42 -3.87 -14.08
C LYS A 170 13.45 -2.55 -14.83
N VAL A 171 13.54 -1.47 -14.06
CA VAL A 171 13.85 -0.13 -14.58
C VAL A 171 15.30 0.16 -14.27
N ILE A 172 16.08 0.44 -15.30
CA ILE A 172 17.44 0.95 -15.13
C ILE A 172 17.29 2.47 -15.02
N LEU A 173 17.42 2.99 -13.81
CA LEU A 173 17.47 4.42 -13.59
C LEU A 173 18.92 4.88 -13.71
N ASP A 174 19.23 5.56 -14.79
CA ASP A 174 20.45 6.39 -14.88
C ASP A 174 20.15 7.71 -14.16
N TYR A 175 20.07 7.62 -12.82
CA TYR A 175 19.64 8.72 -11.99
C TYR A 175 20.83 9.27 -11.21
N LYS A 176 21.22 10.49 -11.55
CA LYS A 176 22.03 11.32 -10.67
C LYS A 176 21.09 12.21 -9.88
N PRO A 177 21.09 12.15 -8.53
CA PRO A 177 20.28 13.06 -7.75
C PRO A 177 20.77 14.50 -7.99
N GLU A 178 19.95 15.30 -8.63
CA GLU A 178 20.18 16.72 -8.84
C GLU A 178 19.10 17.51 -8.13
N VAL A 179 19.48 18.58 -7.44
CA VAL A 179 18.54 19.52 -6.87
C VAL A 179 18.00 20.37 -8.02
N VAL A 180 16.74 20.19 -8.34
CA VAL A 180 16.05 20.98 -9.36
C VAL A 180 15.41 22.20 -8.72
N THR A 181 15.68 23.38 -9.27
CA THR A 181 15.12 24.65 -8.78
C THR A 181 14.20 25.26 -9.83
N PHE A 182 13.17 25.96 -9.41
CA PHE A 182 12.14 26.53 -10.28
C PHE A 182 11.97 28.03 -10.08
N PRO A 183 11.74 28.80 -11.18
CA PRO A 183 11.37 30.20 -11.07
C PRO A 183 10.11 30.40 -10.25
N ILE A 184 10.10 31.43 -9.39
CA ILE A 184 8.95 31.73 -8.54
C ILE A 184 8.00 32.71 -9.21
N ASN A 185 6.97 32.19 -9.84
CA ASN A 185 5.78 32.90 -10.27
C ASN A 185 4.55 31.98 -10.26
N ASN A 186 3.36 32.60 -10.29
CA ASN A 186 2.11 31.84 -10.16
C ASN A 186 1.85 30.90 -11.34
N GLU A 187 2.26 31.26 -12.54
CA GLU A 187 2.03 30.47 -13.76
C GLU A 187 2.90 29.21 -13.74
N GLU A 188 4.18 29.38 -13.41
CA GLU A 188 5.13 28.28 -13.31
C GLU A 188 4.73 27.30 -12.22
N LEU A 189 4.32 27.80 -11.04
CA LEU A 189 3.91 26.93 -9.94
C LEU A 189 2.63 26.14 -10.26
N LYS A 190 1.68 26.72 -11.00
CA LYS A 190 0.51 25.98 -11.51
C LYS A 190 0.93 24.92 -12.51
N ARG A 191 1.76 25.26 -13.49
CA ARG A 191 2.27 24.31 -14.50
C ARG A 191 2.97 23.12 -13.82
N LEU A 192 3.84 23.37 -12.85
CA LEU A 192 4.52 22.33 -12.09
C LEU A 192 3.56 21.45 -11.29
N SER A 193 2.53 22.06 -10.69
CA SER A 193 1.50 21.33 -9.96
C SER A 193 0.79 20.33 -10.86
N ASP A 194 0.43 20.76 -12.08
CA ASP A 194 -0.24 19.91 -13.05
C ASP A 194 0.70 18.82 -13.61
N GLU A 195 1.91 19.19 -14.01
CA GLU A 195 2.88 18.25 -14.59
C GLU A 195 3.37 17.18 -13.61
N ARG A 196 3.48 17.53 -12.33
CA ARG A 196 3.95 16.63 -11.27
C ARG A 196 2.83 16.01 -10.44
N ASN A 197 1.58 16.31 -10.75
CA ASN A 197 0.41 15.88 -9.97
C ASN A 197 0.48 16.25 -8.47
N MET A 198 1.01 17.45 -8.16
CA MET A 198 1.13 17.93 -6.78
C MET A 198 -0.22 18.36 -6.19
N VAL A 199 -1.22 18.60 -7.01
CA VAL A 199 -2.60 18.97 -6.63
C VAL A 199 -2.62 20.19 -5.68
N LEU A 200 -1.81 21.19 -5.99
CA LEU A 200 -1.81 22.44 -5.20
C LEU A 200 -3.14 23.17 -5.33
N ASN A 201 -3.74 23.56 -4.20
CA ASN A 201 -4.93 24.38 -4.23
C ASN A 201 -4.63 25.73 -4.94
N PRO A 202 -5.37 26.11 -5.97
CA PRO A 202 -5.15 27.37 -6.68
C PRO A 202 -5.11 28.61 -5.80
N LYS A 203 -5.79 28.60 -4.66
CA LYS A 203 -5.78 29.68 -3.67
C LYS A 203 -4.45 29.78 -2.91
N ASP A 204 -3.70 28.69 -2.80
CA ASP A 204 -2.41 28.64 -2.10
C ASP A 204 -1.25 29.12 -2.97
N VAL A 205 -1.38 29.03 -4.30
CA VAL A 205 -0.33 29.39 -5.25
C VAL A 205 0.22 30.81 -5.02
N PRO A 206 -0.62 31.86 -4.89
CA PRO A 206 -0.11 33.20 -4.60
C PRO A 206 0.59 33.30 -3.24
N THR A 207 0.10 32.58 -2.24
CA THR A 207 0.70 32.58 -0.87
C THR A 207 2.10 31.97 -0.91
N ILE A 208 2.25 30.83 -1.57
CA ILE A 208 3.54 30.14 -1.74
C ILE A 208 4.50 31.03 -2.52
N THR A 209 4.05 31.59 -3.64
CA THR A 209 4.87 32.49 -4.46
C THR A 209 5.34 33.71 -3.67
N ASN A 210 4.46 34.34 -2.90
CA ASN A 210 4.80 35.50 -2.09
C ASN A 210 5.76 35.15 -0.95
N TYR A 211 5.62 33.97 -0.33
CA TYR A 211 6.54 33.51 0.71
C TYR A 211 7.99 33.46 0.21
N PHE A 212 8.24 32.83 -0.91
CA PHE A 212 9.61 32.72 -1.47
C PHE A 212 10.16 34.06 -2.01
N LYS A 213 9.30 35.07 -2.24
CA LYS A 213 9.72 36.42 -2.64
C LYS A 213 10.11 37.30 -1.46
N ARG A 214 9.78 36.94 -0.23
CA ARG A 214 10.10 37.70 0.95
C ARG A 214 11.61 37.84 1.13
N GLU A 215 12.06 39.06 1.50
CA GLU A 215 13.49 39.36 1.66
C GLU A 215 14.13 38.57 2.81
N ASP A 216 13.42 38.40 3.93
CA ASP A 216 13.87 37.62 5.07
C ASP A 216 14.07 36.15 4.70
N VAL A 217 13.12 35.53 3.94
CA VAL A 217 13.20 34.17 3.45
C VAL A 217 14.38 34.01 2.49
N ARG A 218 14.57 34.95 1.57
CA ARG A 218 15.69 34.90 0.60
C ARG A 218 17.04 34.97 1.31
N LYS A 219 17.21 35.88 2.26
CA LYS A 219 18.45 36.01 3.05
C LYS A 219 18.72 34.75 3.89
N GLU A 220 17.69 34.13 4.45
CA GLU A 220 17.87 32.88 5.19
C GLU A 220 18.31 31.72 4.26
N ARG A 221 17.70 31.61 3.11
CA ARG A 221 18.01 30.60 2.11
C ARG A 221 19.43 30.74 1.55
N GLU A 222 19.88 31.98 1.32
CA GLU A 222 21.25 32.27 0.85
C GLU A 222 22.34 31.69 1.78
N LYS A 223 22.07 31.63 3.09
CA LYS A 223 23.02 31.05 4.07
C LYS A 223 23.29 29.54 3.78
N TYR A 224 22.35 28.87 3.13
CA TYR A 224 22.45 27.46 2.77
C TYR A 224 22.75 27.26 1.28
N GLY A 225 23.11 28.31 0.55
CA GLY A 225 23.36 28.26 -0.89
C GLY A 225 22.10 28.00 -1.74
N LEU A 226 20.92 28.26 -1.19
CA LEU A 226 19.63 28.06 -1.86
C LEU A 226 19.13 29.40 -2.43
N GLY A 227 18.74 29.39 -3.70
CA GLY A 227 18.08 30.52 -4.37
C GLY A 227 16.56 30.29 -4.52
N ASN A 228 16.14 29.95 -5.73
CA ASN A 228 14.76 29.56 -6.01
C ASN A 228 14.36 28.30 -5.24
N PRO A 229 13.05 28.06 -5.01
CA PRO A 229 12.60 26.83 -4.38
C PRO A 229 13.05 25.59 -5.16
N THR A 230 13.35 24.56 -4.40
CA THR A 230 13.68 23.23 -4.92
C THR A 230 12.40 22.43 -5.16
N ASP A 231 12.50 21.41 -5.97
CA ASP A 231 11.41 20.45 -6.19
C ASP A 231 10.98 19.76 -4.89
N ILE A 232 11.92 19.40 -4.02
CA ILE A 232 11.64 18.78 -2.71
C ILE A 232 10.82 19.71 -1.83
N GLU A 233 11.18 20.99 -1.75
CA GLU A 233 10.41 21.97 -0.96
C GLU A 233 8.99 22.14 -1.49
N LEU A 234 8.81 22.16 -2.82
CA LEU A 234 7.49 22.30 -3.42
C LEU A 234 6.63 21.04 -3.21
N GLU A 235 7.21 19.85 -3.33
CA GLU A 235 6.53 18.58 -3.02
C GLU A 235 6.09 18.53 -1.55
N TYR A 236 6.98 18.90 -0.62
CA TYR A 236 6.65 18.98 0.80
C TYR A 236 5.52 19.98 1.09
N ILE A 237 5.58 21.17 0.50
CA ILE A 237 4.54 22.20 0.66
C ILE A 237 3.19 21.69 0.12
N ALA A 238 3.19 21.04 -1.06
CA ALA A 238 1.99 20.49 -1.65
C ALA A 238 1.35 19.45 -0.72
N GLN A 239 2.17 18.55 -0.19
CA GLN A 239 1.75 17.53 0.76
C GLN A 239 1.19 18.13 2.06
N ALA A 240 1.94 19.02 2.70
CA ALA A 240 1.56 19.64 3.98
C ALA A 240 0.29 20.50 3.88
N ARG A 241 0.02 21.09 2.70
CA ARG A 241 -1.16 21.92 2.46
C ARG A 241 -2.35 21.17 1.87
N SER A 242 -2.19 19.88 1.58
CA SER A 242 -3.31 19.03 1.12
C SER A 242 -4.45 19.00 2.14
N ASP A 243 -5.67 18.73 1.69
CA ASP A 243 -6.82 18.60 2.60
C ASP A 243 -6.64 17.43 3.58
N HIS A 244 -5.89 16.41 3.17
CA HIS A 244 -5.57 15.28 4.03
C HIS A 244 -4.69 15.68 5.24
N CYS A 245 -3.61 16.45 5.02
CA CYS A 245 -2.70 16.84 6.10
C CYS A 245 -3.17 18.07 6.86
N ASN A 246 -3.77 19.04 6.19
CA ASN A 246 -4.17 20.33 6.77
C ASN A 246 -5.65 20.36 7.23
N HIS A 247 -6.45 19.35 6.85
CA HIS A 247 -7.86 19.22 7.23
C HIS A 247 -8.71 20.47 6.94
N ASN A 248 -8.49 21.12 5.79
CA ASN A 248 -9.13 22.39 5.43
C ASN A 248 -10.65 22.31 5.51
N THR A 249 -11.25 21.21 5.07
CA THR A 249 -12.69 20.99 5.13
C THR A 249 -13.19 20.91 6.57
N PHE A 250 -12.53 20.14 7.44
CA PHE A 250 -12.91 20.02 8.85
C PHE A 250 -12.64 21.29 9.66
N ASN A 251 -11.62 22.05 9.30
CA ASN A 251 -11.31 23.35 9.91
C ASN A 251 -12.15 24.49 9.31
N GLY A 252 -12.99 24.17 8.34
CA GLY A 252 -13.86 25.13 7.66
C GLY A 252 -15.07 25.58 8.51
N LYS A 253 -15.71 26.63 8.03
CA LYS A 253 -16.96 27.14 8.56
C LYS A 253 -18.15 26.47 7.87
N PHE A 254 -19.06 25.91 8.65
CA PHE A 254 -20.25 25.21 8.16
C PHE A 254 -21.51 26.03 8.42
N PHE A 255 -22.32 26.20 7.40
CA PHE A 255 -23.65 26.78 7.47
C PHE A 255 -24.67 25.65 7.43
N TYR A 256 -25.25 25.34 8.58
CA TYR A 256 -26.20 24.25 8.73
C TYR A 256 -27.64 24.78 8.80
N LYS A 257 -28.53 24.22 8.02
CA LYS A 257 -29.95 24.48 8.05
C LYS A 257 -30.73 23.19 8.33
N ASP A 258 -31.39 23.15 9.44
CA ASP A 258 -32.34 22.09 9.75
C ASP A 258 -33.65 22.30 8.97
N LEU A 259 -33.91 21.43 7.99
CA LEU A 259 -35.06 21.53 7.11
C LEU A 259 -36.40 21.23 7.85
N SER A 260 -36.34 20.52 8.96
CA SER A 260 -37.55 20.20 9.73
C SER A 260 -38.02 21.36 10.62
N THR A 261 -37.08 22.12 11.18
CA THR A 261 -37.34 23.25 12.06
C THR A 261 -37.14 24.61 11.44
N GLY A 262 -36.48 24.68 10.27
CA GLY A 262 -36.05 25.91 9.62
C GLY A 262 -34.90 26.64 10.34
N LYS A 263 -34.34 26.05 11.40
CA LYS A 263 -33.29 26.67 12.21
C LYS A 263 -31.98 26.68 11.41
N GLU A 264 -31.35 27.82 11.38
CA GLU A 264 -30.01 28.00 10.82
C GLU A 264 -28.97 28.12 11.94
N THR A 265 -27.82 27.45 11.76
CA THR A 265 -26.72 27.46 12.72
C THR A 265 -25.40 27.55 11.95
N VAL A 266 -24.50 28.40 12.45
CA VAL A 266 -23.13 28.48 11.91
C VAL A 266 -22.20 27.79 12.89
N VAL A 267 -21.44 26.80 12.39
CA VAL A 267 -20.36 26.14 13.14
C VAL A 267 -19.04 26.68 12.56
N ASP A 268 -18.35 27.46 13.34
CA ASP A 268 -17.06 28.03 12.96
C ASP A 268 -15.96 27.07 13.38
N ASN A 269 -15.27 26.45 12.40
CA ASN A 269 -14.32 25.36 12.59
C ASN A 269 -15.00 24.09 13.20
N LEU A 270 -15.51 23.24 12.32
CA LEU A 270 -16.22 22.01 12.72
C LEU A 270 -15.36 21.10 13.62
N PHE A 271 -14.07 20.96 13.31
CA PHE A 271 -13.17 20.12 14.12
C PHE A 271 -13.01 20.66 15.53
N GLU A 272 -12.73 21.95 15.68
CA GLU A 272 -12.56 22.60 16.99
C GLU A 272 -13.83 22.48 17.84
N GLU A 273 -15.00 22.85 17.26
CA GLU A 273 -16.25 22.93 18.00
C GLU A 273 -16.89 21.58 18.30
N CYS A 274 -16.86 20.65 17.33
CA CYS A 274 -17.63 19.40 17.44
C CYS A 274 -16.78 18.18 17.84
N ILE A 275 -15.45 18.25 17.70
CA ILE A 275 -14.54 17.12 18.00
C ILE A 275 -13.59 17.49 19.13
N LYS A 276 -12.73 18.48 18.95
CA LYS A 276 -11.64 18.79 19.88
C LYS A 276 -12.14 19.28 21.25
N LYS A 277 -12.97 20.31 21.28
CA LYS A 277 -13.52 20.85 22.56
C LYS A 277 -14.30 19.78 23.37
N PRO A 278 -15.21 19.00 22.78
CA PRO A 278 -15.89 17.94 23.52
C PRO A 278 -14.93 16.86 24.03
N THR A 279 -13.96 16.46 23.22
CA THR A 279 -12.95 15.44 23.59
C THR A 279 -12.12 15.90 24.79
N LEU A 280 -11.64 17.14 24.78
CA LEU A 280 -10.86 17.70 25.89
C LEU A 280 -11.70 17.80 27.18
N LYS A 281 -12.98 18.23 27.08
CA LYS A 281 -13.91 18.20 28.23
C LYS A 281 -14.14 16.81 28.78
N LEU A 282 -14.19 15.79 27.93
CA LEU A 282 -14.30 14.41 28.38
C LEU A 282 -13.01 13.95 29.07
N LYS A 283 -11.84 14.31 28.55
CA LYS A 283 -10.54 14.00 29.16
C LYS A 283 -10.45 14.55 30.59
N GLU A 284 -10.94 15.76 30.85
CA GLU A 284 -10.98 16.35 32.20
C GLU A 284 -11.87 15.56 33.20
N ARG A 285 -12.83 14.79 32.69
CA ARG A 285 -13.82 14.06 33.50
C ARG A 285 -13.58 12.57 33.60
N LYS A 286 -12.74 12.03 32.76
CA LYS A 286 -12.51 10.60 32.57
C LYS A 286 -11.02 10.29 32.75
N ASP A 287 -10.71 9.64 33.86
CA ASP A 287 -9.35 9.26 34.24
C ASP A 287 -8.72 8.17 33.34
N TRP A 288 -9.57 7.45 32.62
CA TRP A 288 -9.13 6.45 31.65
C TRP A 288 -8.67 7.03 30.31
N ILE A 289 -8.94 8.31 29.99
CA ILE A 289 -8.44 8.97 28.78
C ILE A 289 -7.02 9.50 29.03
N VAL A 290 -6.01 8.78 28.54
CA VAL A 290 -4.62 9.08 28.82
C VAL A 290 -4.09 10.15 27.86
N SER A 291 -4.18 9.93 26.55
CA SER A 291 -3.70 10.86 25.52
C SER A 291 -4.64 10.91 24.31
N VAL A 292 -4.91 12.12 23.81
CA VAL A 292 -5.81 12.33 22.68
C VAL A 292 -5.37 13.51 21.83
N LEU A 293 -5.60 13.44 20.53
CA LEU A 293 -5.51 14.51 19.55
C LEU A 293 -4.09 15.09 19.29
N TRP A 294 -3.03 14.37 19.58
CA TRP A 294 -1.68 14.85 19.31
C TRP A 294 -0.69 13.75 18.87
N ASP A 295 -1.01 12.48 19.07
CA ASP A 295 -0.18 11.33 18.75
C ASP A 295 -0.79 10.54 17.58
N ASN A 296 -0.09 9.54 17.06
CA ASN A 296 -0.55 8.65 15.98
C ASN A 296 -1.90 7.99 16.29
N ALA A 297 -2.17 7.67 17.57
CA ALA A 297 -3.47 7.18 18.02
C ALA A 297 -3.82 7.70 19.41
N GLY A 298 -5.11 7.78 19.72
CA GLY A 298 -5.58 8.01 21.08
C GLY A 298 -5.19 6.85 22.00
N ILE A 299 -4.82 7.17 23.25
CA ILE A 299 -4.39 6.22 24.26
C ILE A 299 -5.34 6.26 25.45
N ALA A 300 -5.82 5.11 25.87
CA ALA A 300 -6.70 4.95 27.02
C ALA A 300 -6.14 3.88 27.98
N LYS A 301 -6.50 3.98 29.25
CA LYS A 301 -6.13 3.03 30.28
C LYS A 301 -6.90 1.72 30.07
N PHE A 302 -6.19 0.61 30.03
CA PHE A 302 -6.79 -0.72 29.99
C PHE A 302 -6.95 -1.28 31.42
N ASP A 303 -5.87 -1.25 32.18
CA ASP A 303 -5.80 -1.61 33.60
C ASP A 303 -4.70 -0.78 34.30
N GLU A 304 -4.34 -1.13 35.52
CA GLU A 304 -3.31 -0.40 36.30
C GLU A 304 -1.90 -0.54 35.71
N LYS A 305 -1.66 -1.53 34.84
CA LYS A 305 -0.34 -1.83 34.28
C LYS A 305 -0.23 -1.52 32.80
N ASN A 306 -1.37 -1.40 32.10
CA ASN A 306 -1.38 -1.33 30.65
C ASN A 306 -2.30 -0.21 30.15
N ASN A 307 -1.87 0.42 29.09
CA ASN A 307 -2.64 1.29 28.24
C ASN A 307 -2.97 0.59 26.91
N TYR A 308 -4.05 0.99 26.27
CA TYR A 308 -4.39 0.54 24.94
C TYR A 308 -4.68 1.71 24.00
N SER A 309 -4.55 1.44 22.72
CA SER A 309 -4.99 2.34 21.65
C SER A 309 -5.86 1.56 20.67
N ILE A 310 -6.92 2.18 20.18
CA ILE A 310 -7.78 1.63 19.13
C ILE A 310 -8.16 2.75 18.18
N SER A 311 -8.02 2.50 16.89
CA SER A 311 -8.49 3.41 15.85
C SER A 311 -8.88 2.63 14.59
N ALA A 312 -9.50 3.32 13.66
CA ALA A 312 -9.80 2.82 12.33
C ALA A 312 -9.67 3.97 11.35
N GLU A 313 -9.05 3.69 10.22
CA GLU A 313 -8.86 4.63 9.15
C GLU A 313 -9.49 4.16 7.85
N THR A 314 -9.87 5.09 6.98
CA THR A 314 -10.37 4.77 5.65
C THR A 314 -9.23 4.79 4.64
N HIS A 315 -9.17 3.75 3.80
CA HIS A 315 -8.20 3.64 2.72
C HIS A 315 -8.89 3.44 1.37
N ASN A 316 -9.76 4.40 1.01
CA ASN A 316 -10.72 4.30 -0.08
C ASN A 316 -10.10 4.47 -1.45
N SER A 317 -9.47 5.62 -1.71
CA SER A 317 -8.94 5.96 -3.04
C SER A 317 -7.86 4.98 -3.51
N PRO A 318 -6.85 4.61 -2.72
CA PRO A 318 -5.88 3.60 -3.12
C PRO A 318 -6.52 2.25 -3.44
N THR A 319 -7.52 1.82 -2.63
CA THR A 319 -8.25 0.56 -2.83
C THR A 319 -9.07 0.58 -4.12
N ASN A 320 -9.64 1.72 -4.50
CA ASN A 320 -10.37 1.86 -5.77
C ASN A 320 -9.45 1.81 -6.99
N ILE A 321 -8.18 2.18 -6.85
CA ILE A 321 -7.17 2.11 -7.92
C ILE A 321 -6.62 0.68 -8.02
N GLU A 322 -6.20 0.12 -6.88
CA GLU A 322 -5.65 -1.22 -6.76
C GLU A 322 -6.15 -1.87 -5.45
N ALA A 323 -7.14 -2.74 -5.58
CA ALA A 323 -7.90 -3.22 -4.43
C ALA A 323 -7.08 -4.04 -3.44
N TYR A 324 -6.18 -4.91 -3.94
CA TYR A 324 -5.34 -5.76 -3.09
C TYR A 324 -4.28 -4.93 -2.34
N GLY A 325 -3.48 -4.15 -3.06
CA GLY A 325 -2.41 -3.34 -2.48
C GLY A 325 -2.95 -2.21 -1.62
N GLY A 326 -4.06 -1.59 -2.03
CA GLY A 326 -4.74 -0.57 -1.24
C GLY A 326 -5.27 -1.11 0.08
N ALA A 327 -5.87 -2.29 0.09
CA ALA A 327 -6.36 -2.94 1.30
C ALA A 327 -5.21 -3.41 2.23
N ILE A 328 -4.13 -3.98 1.68
CA ILE A 328 -2.92 -4.28 2.46
C ILE A 328 -2.38 -3.03 3.14
N THR A 329 -2.25 -1.94 2.39
CA THR A 329 -1.69 -0.68 2.91
C THR A 329 -2.59 -0.07 3.99
N GLY A 330 -3.90 -0.17 3.84
CA GLY A 330 -4.84 0.22 4.91
C GLY A 330 -4.55 -0.49 6.22
N ASN A 331 -4.38 -1.82 6.19
CA ASN A 331 -4.03 -2.59 7.38
C ASN A 331 -2.68 -2.18 7.98
N VAL A 332 -1.63 -2.18 7.16
CA VAL A 332 -0.28 -1.91 7.69
C VAL A 332 -0.09 -0.44 8.06
N GLY A 333 -0.87 0.47 7.47
CA GLY A 333 -0.94 1.88 7.88
C GLY A 333 -1.47 2.01 9.30
N GLU A 334 -2.61 1.39 9.58
CA GLU A 334 -3.20 1.34 10.91
C GLU A 334 -2.27 0.69 11.96
N TYR A 335 -1.55 -0.37 11.58
CA TYR A 335 -0.58 -1.00 12.48
C TYR A 335 0.60 -0.07 12.78
N ARG A 336 1.07 0.74 11.79
CA ARG A 336 2.11 1.76 12.02
C ARG A 336 1.68 2.80 13.03
N ASP A 337 0.43 3.26 12.99
CA ASP A 337 -0.10 4.20 13.97
C ASP A 337 0.00 3.67 15.40
N LYS A 338 -0.27 2.36 15.59
CA LYS A 338 -0.08 1.75 16.90
C LYS A 338 1.40 1.66 17.28
N HIS A 339 2.28 1.32 16.34
CA HIS A 339 3.72 1.33 16.61
C HIS A 339 4.26 2.73 16.92
N GLY A 340 3.66 3.77 16.34
CA GLY A 340 3.98 5.17 16.61
C GLY A 340 3.31 5.75 17.86
N ALA A 341 2.26 5.12 18.40
CA ALA A 341 1.53 5.64 19.56
C ALA A 341 2.30 5.44 20.87
N GLY A 342 2.46 6.52 21.65
CA GLY A 342 3.31 6.53 22.82
C GLY A 342 4.73 6.15 22.47
N LYS A 343 5.40 5.37 23.32
CA LYS A 343 6.71 4.76 23.03
C LYS A 343 6.60 3.41 22.29
N GLY A 344 5.48 3.20 21.59
CA GLY A 344 5.22 2.01 20.79
C GLY A 344 4.23 1.02 21.42
N SER A 345 3.10 0.82 20.78
CA SER A 345 2.13 -0.21 21.13
C SER A 345 2.36 -1.49 20.34
N LYS A 346 2.21 -2.64 20.99
CA LYS A 346 2.17 -3.94 20.31
C LYS A 346 0.78 -4.17 19.76
N VAL A 347 0.65 -4.33 18.44
CA VAL A 347 -0.63 -4.66 17.81
C VAL A 347 -1.03 -6.07 18.20
N PHE A 348 -2.26 -6.26 18.68
CA PHE A 348 -2.77 -7.56 19.10
C PHE A 348 -4.05 -8.00 18.38
N LEU A 349 -4.76 -7.08 17.72
CA LEU A 349 -5.86 -7.41 16.82
C LEU A 349 -6.01 -6.38 15.69
N GLY A 350 -6.54 -6.85 14.56
CA GLY A 350 -7.02 -6.04 13.47
C GLY A 350 -8.54 -6.16 13.32
N LEU A 351 -9.16 -5.20 12.64
CA LEU A 351 -10.57 -5.24 12.26
C LEU A 351 -10.75 -4.54 10.90
N TYR A 352 -11.87 -4.85 10.23
CA TYR A 352 -12.16 -4.24 8.94
C TYR A 352 -13.64 -3.97 8.72
N GLY A 353 -13.93 -3.06 7.81
CA GLY A 353 -15.27 -2.82 7.30
C GLY A 353 -15.23 -2.47 5.82
N PHE A 354 -16.00 -3.18 5.00
CA PHE A 354 -16.12 -2.89 3.58
C PHE A 354 -17.52 -2.37 3.28
N CYS A 355 -17.61 -1.20 2.64
CA CYS A 355 -18.81 -0.69 2.02
C CYS A 355 -18.58 -0.67 0.52
N THR A 356 -19.22 -1.57 -0.21
CA THR A 356 -18.99 -1.78 -1.64
C THR A 356 -20.31 -2.03 -2.37
N ALA A 357 -20.31 -1.90 -3.69
CA ALA A 357 -21.49 -2.25 -4.48
C ALA A 357 -21.60 -3.77 -4.63
N HIS A 358 -22.80 -4.24 -4.98
CA HIS A 358 -23.05 -5.67 -5.18
C HIS A 358 -22.18 -6.25 -6.29
N ARG A 359 -21.67 -7.45 -6.08
CA ARG A 359 -20.79 -8.20 -6.99
C ARG A 359 -21.47 -8.60 -8.29
N ASP A 360 -22.79 -8.67 -8.31
CA ASP A 360 -23.64 -9.03 -9.44
C ASP A 360 -23.98 -7.88 -10.39
N TYR A 361 -23.41 -6.69 -10.16
CA TYR A 361 -23.54 -5.56 -11.06
C TYR A 361 -23.19 -5.95 -12.50
N LYS A 362 -23.99 -5.52 -13.48
CA LYS A 362 -23.86 -5.93 -14.89
C LYS A 362 -23.26 -4.87 -15.80
N GLY A 363 -23.02 -3.65 -15.29
CA GLY A 363 -22.44 -2.57 -16.08
C GLY A 363 -20.91 -2.63 -16.18
N ASP A 364 -20.36 -1.80 -17.07
CA ASP A 364 -18.93 -1.48 -17.13
C ASP A 364 -18.68 -0.19 -16.33
N LEU A 365 -17.57 -0.16 -15.59
CA LEU A 365 -17.19 0.98 -14.74
C LEU A 365 -15.81 1.53 -15.10
N LYS A 366 -15.22 1.09 -16.21
CA LYS A 366 -13.88 1.57 -16.59
C LYS A 366 -13.80 3.10 -16.58
N PRO A 367 -12.69 3.65 -16.07
CA PRO A 367 -11.45 2.99 -15.60
C PRO A 367 -11.55 2.38 -14.20
N LYS A 368 -12.68 2.58 -13.49
CA LYS A 368 -12.88 2.09 -12.11
C LYS A 368 -13.01 0.57 -12.07
N LEU A 369 -12.58 -0.02 -10.96
CA LEU A 369 -12.69 -1.47 -10.76
C LEU A 369 -14.15 -1.92 -10.65
N HIS A 370 -14.48 -3.02 -11.30
CA HIS A 370 -15.78 -3.67 -11.15
C HIS A 370 -15.98 -4.16 -9.69
N PRO A 371 -17.20 -4.08 -9.10
CA PRO A 371 -17.42 -4.42 -7.69
C PRO A 371 -16.94 -5.82 -7.28
N ARG A 372 -17.04 -6.83 -8.14
CA ARG A 372 -16.52 -8.17 -7.83
C ARG A 372 -14.99 -8.19 -7.70
N ARG A 373 -14.27 -7.48 -8.57
CA ARG A 373 -12.80 -7.37 -8.51
C ARG A 373 -12.36 -6.61 -7.27
N LEU A 374 -13.07 -5.51 -7.01
CA LEU A 374 -12.86 -4.70 -5.82
C LEU A 374 -13.00 -5.54 -4.56
N SER A 375 -14.15 -6.24 -4.40
CA SER A 375 -14.40 -7.10 -3.23
C SER A 375 -13.39 -8.25 -3.09
N ASP A 376 -12.97 -8.88 -4.19
CA ASP A 376 -11.97 -9.94 -4.14
C ASP A 376 -10.63 -9.39 -3.64
N GLY A 377 -10.19 -8.23 -4.16
CA GLY A 377 -8.94 -7.60 -3.76
C GLY A 377 -8.97 -7.07 -2.32
N GLU A 378 -10.09 -6.48 -1.87
CA GLU A 378 -10.29 -6.05 -0.48
C GLU A 378 -10.11 -7.22 0.50
N ILE A 379 -10.82 -8.33 0.26
CA ILE A 379 -10.75 -9.53 1.11
C ILE A 379 -9.34 -10.12 1.11
N GLU A 380 -8.72 -10.25 -0.06
CA GLU A 380 -7.39 -10.82 -0.20
C GLU A 380 -6.33 -9.93 0.45
N GLY A 381 -6.42 -8.62 0.27
CA GLY A 381 -5.48 -7.66 0.84
C GLY A 381 -5.53 -7.60 2.36
N ILE A 382 -6.73 -7.56 2.95
CA ILE A 382 -6.89 -7.59 4.42
C ILE A 382 -6.39 -8.92 5.00
N ARG A 383 -6.75 -10.05 4.37
CA ARG A 383 -6.28 -11.38 4.78
C ARG A 383 -4.76 -11.46 4.79
N ASP A 384 -4.13 -11.07 3.69
CA ASP A 384 -2.68 -11.19 3.52
C ASP A 384 -1.93 -10.18 4.39
N GLY A 385 -2.43 -8.95 4.51
CA GLY A 385 -1.87 -7.94 5.39
C GLY A 385 -1.84 -8.40 6.84
N ALA A 386 -2.94 -8.95 7.33
CA ALA A 386 -3.05 -9.46 8.69
C ALA A 386 -2.20 -10.73 8.90
N ASN A 387 -2.32 -11.72 8.01
CA ASN A 387 -1.58 -12.99 8.13
C ASN A 387 -0.06 -12.78 8.09
N LYS A 388 0.43 -11.95 7.17
CA LYS A 388 1.88 -11.67 7.04
C LYS A 388 2.43 -10.82 8.18
N SER A 389 1.58 -10.06 8.86
CA SER A 389 1.92 -9.32 10.08
C SER A 389 1.75 -10.16 11.35
N GLY A 390 1.14 -11.33 11.26
CA GLY A 390 0.84 -12.19 12.42
C GLY A 390 -0.20 -11.56 13.37
N VAL A 391 -1.12 -10.75 12.84
CA VAL A 391 -2.17 -10.05 13.60
C VAL A 391 -3.51 -10.74 13.35
N PRO A 392 -4.17 -11.28 14.39
CA PRO A 392 -5.50 -11.86 14.25
C PRO A 392 -6.54 -10.79 13.93
N THR A 393 -7.52 -11.14 13.08
CA THR A 393 -8.60 -10.23 12.67
C THR A 393 -9.94 -10.82 13.12
N PRO A 394 -10.32 -10.64 14.39
CA PRO A 394 -11.50 -11.29 14.98
C PRO A 394 -12.82 -10.69 14.56
N PHE A 395 -12.80 -9.47 14.00
CA PHE A 395 -14.01 -8.76 13.60
C PHE A 395 -13.88 -8.17 12.21
N GLY A 396 -14.94 -8.33 11.42
CA GLY A 396 -15.08 -7.70 10.12
C GLY A 396 -16.53 -7.61 9.69
N ASN A 397 -16.85 -6.63 8.88
CA ASN A 397 -18.18 -6.43 8.32
C ASN A 397 -18.11 -6.05 6.83
N VAL A 398 -19.08 -6.52 6.06
CA VAL A 398 -19.23 -6.17 4.64
C VAL A 398 -20.65 -5.68 4.40
N LEU A 399 -20.77 -4.45 3.92
CA LEU A 399 -22.03 -3.80 3.59
C LEU A 399 -22.12 -3.58 2.08
N PHE A 400 -23.17 -4.14 1.46
CA PHE A 400 -23.41 -3.98 0.03
C PHE A 400 -24.51 -2.93 -0.21
N ASN A 401 -24.19 -1.91 -1.02
CA ASN A 401 -25.16 -0.95 -1.48
C ASN A 401 -24.70 -0.33 -2.80
N TYR A 402 -25.58 -0.17 -3.77
CA TYR A 402 -25.26 0.46 -5.06
C TYR A 402 -24.81 1.93 -4.97
N LYS A 403 -25.04 2.60 -3.85
CA LYS A 403 -24.47 3.94 -3.59
C LYS A 403 -22.93 3.94 -3.54
N TRP A 404 -22.31 2.78 -3.33
CA TRP A 404 -20.86 2.59 -3.38
C TRP A 404 -20.32 2.21 -4.76
N LEU A 405 -21.17 2.32 -5.79
CA LEU A 405 -20.75 1.98 -7.15
C LEU A 405 -19.66 2.94 -7.64
N GLY A 406 -18.53 2.38 -8.02
CA GLY A 406 -17.37 3.12 -8.51
C GLY A 406 -16.52 3.82 -7.44
N LYS A 407 -16.89 3.74 -6.16
CA LYS A 407 -16.06 4.18 -5.03
C LYS A 407 -16.44 3.43 -3.77
N CYS A 408 -15.61 2.47 -3.33
CA CYS A 408 -15.80 1.77 -2.08
C CYS A 408 -15.44 2.65 -0.88
N ASN A 409 -15.84 2.20 0.29
CA ASN A 409 -15.33 2.69 1.56
C ASN A 409 -14.73 1.51 2.31
N LEU A 410 -13.40 1.50 2.43
CA LEU A 410 -12.65 0.47 3.13
C LEU A 410 -12.17 1.06 4.45
N PHE A 411 -12.63 0.48 5.56
CA PHE A 411 -12.10 0.72 6.90
C PHE A 411 -11.10 -0.38 7.25
N ALA A 412 -9.92 -0.01 7.61
CA ALA A 412 -8.95 -0.84 8.32
C ALA A 412 -8.82 -0.30 9.74
N GLY A 413 -8.80 -1.18 10.71
CA GLY A 413 -8.65 -0.79 12.10
C GLY A 413 -7.76 -1.75 12.86
N SER A 414 -7.26 -1.30 14.01
CA SER A 414 -6.44 -2.12 14.88
C SER A 414 -6.51 -1.67 16.32
N ALA A 415 -6.12 -2.58 17.22
CA ALA A 415 -5.87 -2.25 18.61
C ALA A 415 -4.45 -2.66 19.01
N GLY A 416 -3.82 -1.78 19.77
CA GLY A 416 -2.50 -1.98 20.33
C GLY A 416 -2.53 -1.89 21.85
N ILE A 417 -1.56 -2.55 22.50
CA ILE A 417 -1.36 -2.52 23.95
C ILE A 417 0.07 -2.15 24.27
N MET A 418 0.26 -1.36 25.32
CA MET A 418 1.58 -0.97 25.83
C MET A 418 1.58 -0.97 27.35
N PRO A 419 2.71 -1.21 28.02
CA PRO A 419 2.84 -0.94 29.45
C PRO A 419 2.44 0.51 29.78
N ALA A 420 1.80 0.75 30.91
CA ALA A 420 1.50 2.13 31.34
C ALA A 420 2.79 2.91 31.64
N GLU A 421 3.79 2.22 32.20
CA GLU A 421 5.09 2.78 32.57
C GLU A 421 6.24 1.81 32.25
N ILE A 422 7.40 2.36 31.96
CA ILE A 422 8.69 1.64 31.86
C ILE A 422 9.71 2.42 32.66
N ASN A 423 10.39 1.76 33.58
CA ASN A 423 11.38 2.37 34.50
C ASN A 423 10.83 3.61 35.24
N GLY A 424 9.55 3.60 35.62
CA GLY A 424 8.89 4.71 36.30
C GLY A 424 8.54 5.90 35.40
N LYS A 425 8.67 5.77 34.08
CA LYS A 425 8.31 6.81 33.10
C LYS A 425 7.03 6.38 32.34
N PRO A 426 6.01 7.25 32.25
CA PRO A 426 4.82 6.97 31.48
C PRO A 426 5.14 6.73 30.00
N THR A 427 4.62 5.65 29.40
CA THR A 427 4.92 5.31 28.01
C THR A 427 4.17 6.15 26.99
N HIS A 428 3.13 6.87 27.38
CA HIS A 428 2.41 7.79 26.51
C HIS A 428 3.09 9.15 26.35
N GLU A 429 4.09 9.45 27.18
CA GLU A 429 4.88 10.67 27.11
C GLU A 429 6.08 10.49 26.21
N LYS A 430 6.23 11.40 25.26
CA LYS A 430 7.31 11.43 24.27
C LYS A 430 7.97 12.81 24.28
N HIS A 431 9.29 12.83 24.26
CA HIS A 431 10.06 14.06 24.14
C HIS A 431 11.35 13.80 23.38
N ILE A 432 11.89 14.82 22.77
CA ILE A 432 13.18 14.78 22.08
C ILE A 432 14.17 15.55 22.95
N GLU A 433 15.36 14.99 23.13
CA GLU A 433 16.44 15.61 23.88
C GLU A 433 17.57 16.02 22.93
N ASP A 434 18.29 17.07 23.28
CA ASP A 434 19.49 17.47 22.53
C ASP A 434 20.55 16.37 22.60
N GLY A 435 21.04 15.97 21.42
CA GLY A 435 21.96 14.86 21.29
C GLY A 435 21.31 13.51 20.95
N ASP A 436 19.99 13.41 20.88
CA ASP A 436 19.30 12.19 20.44
C ASP A 436 19.65 11.85 18.99
N PHE A 437 19.83 10.56 18.70
CA PHE A 437 19.98 10.07 17.34
C PHE A 437 18.62 9.96 16.65
N CYS A 438 18.51 10.51 15.47
CA CYS A 438 17.37 10.25 14.57
C CYS A 438 17.60 8.93 13.83
N VAL A 439 16.78 7.93 14.11
CA VAL A 439 16.91 6.58 13.55
C VAL A 439 15.68 6.25 12.71
N MET A 440 15.89 5.99 11.42
CA MET A 440 14.83 5.47 10.55
C MET A 440 14.82 3.95 10.58
N VAL A 441 13.65 3.37 10.86
CA VAL A 441 13.43 1.92 10.91
C VAL A 441 12.38 1.54 9.87
N GLY A 442 12.72 0.59 9.00
CA GLY A 442 11.79 0.10 7.96
C GLY A 442 12.49 -0.30 6.67
N GLY A 443 11.73 -0.34 5.60
CA GLY A 443 12.22 -0.64 4.26
C GLY A 443 12.89 0.56 3.59
N LYS A 444 13.36 0.35 2.35
CA LYS A 444 13.90 1.43 1.52
C LYS A 444 12.80 2.44 1.18
N VAL A 445 13.14 3.71 1.24
CA VAL A 445 12.28 4.80 0.78
C VAL A 445 12.35 4.92 -0.74
N GLY A 446 11.21 5.14 -1.37
CA GLY A 446 11.08 5.32 -2.82
C GLY A 446 9.93 6.27 -3.15
N LYS A 447 9.54 6.29 -4.42
CA LYS A 447 8.42 7.12 -4.90
C LYS A 447 7.04 6.46 -4.79
N ASP A 448 6.98 5.23 -4.29
CA ASP A 448 5.70 4.52 -4.11
C ASP A 448 4.82 5.27 -3.12
N GLY A 449 3.61 5.62 -3.57
CA GLY A 449 2.66 6.38 -2.77
C GLY A 449 2.87 7.89 -2.76
N ILE A 450 3.87 8.40 -3.47
CA ILE A 450 4.03 9.86 -3.64
C ILE A 450 2.75 10.44 -4.25
N HIS A 451 2.29 11.57 -3.74
CA HIS A 451 1.00 12.21 -4.08
C HIS A 451 -0.25 11.36 -3.75
N GLY A 452 -0.10 10.16 -3.18
CA GLY A 452 -1.25 9.32 -2.81
C GLY A 452 -2.21 10.00 -1.84
N VAL A 453 -1.67 10.74 -0.89
CA VAL A 453 -2.43 11.51 0.10
C VAL A 453 -3.11 12.72 -0.54
N THR A 454 -2.44 13.49 -1.38
CA THR A 454 -3.03 14.62 -2.11
C THR A 454 -4.13 14.15 -3.07
N ALA A 455 -3.85 13.09 -3.83
CA ALA A 455 -4.79 12.50 -4.79
C ALA A 455 -6.00 11.80 -4.11
N ALA A 456 -5.89 11.41 -2.85
CA ALA A 456 -7.00 10.81 -2.11
C ALA A 456 -8.20 11.76 -1.95
N SER A 457 -7.97 13.07 -2.00
CA SER A 457 -8.99 14.11 -1.94
C SER A 457 -9.59 14.48 -3.31
N GLU A 458 -9.04 13.93 -4.41
CA GLU A 458 -9.47 14.23 -5.78
C GLU A 458 -10.38 13.14 -6.36
N GLU A 459 -11.07 13.47 -7.45
CA GLU A 459 -11.85 12.49 -8.20
C GLU A 459 -10.93 11.57 -9.01
N PHE A 460 -11.19 10.26 -8.94
CA PHE A 460 -10.48 9.25 -9.71
C PHE A 460 -10.78 9.38 -11.22
N SER A 461 -9.74 9.45 -12.04
CA SER A 461 -9.81 9.53 -13.49
C SER A 461 -8.90 8.52 -14.20
N GLU A 462 -9.01 8.39 -15.51
CA GLU A 462 -8.12 7.56 -16.34
C GLU A 462 -6.64 7.99 -16.27
N HIS A 463 -6.41 9.23 -15.88
CA HIS A 463 -5.06 9.80 -15.76
C HIS A 463 -4.46 9.67 -14.36
N THR A 464 -5.19 9.07 -13.41
CA THR A 464 -4.68 8.86 -12.05
C THR A 464 -3.46 7.92 -12.09
N PRO A 465 -2.26 8.38 -11.70
CA PRO A 465 -1.06 7.56 -11.79
C PRO A 465 -1.08 6.35 -10.85
N ALA A 466 -0.61 5.21 -11.34
CA ALA A 466 -0.47 3.99 -10.54
C ALA A 466 0.47 4.17 -9.33
N GLY A 467 1.46 5.04 -9.45
CA GLY A 467 2.42 5.36 -8.40
C GLY A 467 1.82 6.05 -7.17
N HIS A 468 0.56 6.52 -7.24
CA HIS A 468 -0.18 7.03 -6.08
C HIS A 468 -0.57 5.93 -5.09
N VAL A 469 -0.61 4.68 -5.52
CA VAL A 469 -0.92 3.56 -4.62
C VAL A 469 0.33 3.15 -3.89
N GLN A 470 0.40 3.48 -2.61
CA GLN A 470 1.38 2.89 -1.73
C GLN A 470 1.04 1.41 -1.52
N ILE A 471 2.00 0.52 -1.75
CA ILE A 471 1.81 -0.92 -1.51
C ILE A 471 2.55 -1.30 -0.24
N GLY A 472 1.79 -1.69 0.79
CA GLY A 472 2.32 -2.05 2.09
C GLY A 472 3.18 -3.32 2.05
N PHE A 473 4.20 -3.36 2.91
CA PHE A 473 5.10 -4.50 3.07
C PHE A 473 4.95 -5.12 4.48
N PRO A 474 3.91 -5.93 4.73
CA PRO A 474 3.56 -6.42 6.08
C PRO A 474 4.64 -7.30 6.72
N TYR A 475 5.39 -8.08 5.95
CA TYR A 475 6.48 -8.90 6.47
C TYR A 475 7.63 -8.03 7.03
N GLY A 476 8.06 -7.02 6.29
CA GLY A 476 9.07 -6.07 6.78
C GLY A 476 8.59 -5.29 7.99
N GLN A 477 7.31 -4.90 8.00
CA GLN A 477 6.71 -4.24 9.16
C GLN A 477 6.69 -5.13 10.40
N LYS A 478 6.49 -6.44 10.24
CA LYS A 478 6.57 -7.39 11.37
C LYS A 478 7.98 -7.45 11.98
N LYS A 479 9.01 -7.42 11.15
CA LYS A 479 10.40 -7.32 11.63
C LYS A 479 10.64 -6.01 12.39
N MET A 480 10.14 -4.90 11.85
CA MET A 480 10.20 -3.57 12.47
C MET A 480 9.51 -3.55 13.83
N GLU A 481 8.30 -4.11 13.94
CA GLU A 481 7.57 -4.21 15.21
C GLU A 481 8.42 -4.87 16.30
N GLY A 482 9.07 -6.00 15.97
CA GLY A 482 9.94 -6.69 16.93
C GLY A 482 11.03 -5.79 17.49
N LEU A 483 11.70 -5.02 16.62
CA LEU A 483 12.73 -4.06 17.04
C LEU A 483 12.15 -2.94 17.91
N ILE A 484 11.02 -2.35 17.52
CA ILE A 484 10.39 -1.23 18.25
C ILE A 484 10.00 -1.67 19.66
N ILE A 485 9.35 -2.84 19.79
CA ILE A 485 8.92 -3.35 21.10
C ILE A 485 10.11 -3.64 22.01
N GLU A 486 11.16 -4.25 21.48
CA GLU A 486 12.38 -4.52 22.26
C GLU A 486 13.11 -3.23 22.65
N ALA A 487 13.22 -2.27 21.74
CA ALA A 487 13.84 -0.97 22.04
C ALA A 487 13.04 -0.19 23.09
N ARG A 488 11.70 -0.23 23.02
CA ARG A 488 10.82 0.33 24.04
C ARG A 488 11.06 -0.32 25.41
N ASP A 489 11.03 -1.65 25.46
CA ASP A 489 11.13 -2.40 26.72
C ASP A 489 12.51 -2.24 27.40
N ARG A 490 13.53 -1.87 26.61
CA ARG A 490 14.87 -1.51 27.09
C ARG A 490 15.04 -0.01 27.37
N ASP A 491 13.98 0.81 27.23
CA ASP A 491 14.00 2.29 27.39
C ASP A 491 15.09 2.97 26.52
N LEU A 492 15.22 2.51 25.26
CA LEU A 492 16.18 3.04 24.29
C LEU A 492 15.63 4.17 23.43
N MET A 493 14.35 4.55 23.61
CA MET A 493 13.69 5.54 22.79
C MET A 493 13.04 6.63 23.64
N ASN A 494 13.32 7.88 23.34
CA ASN A 494 12.64 9.03 23.91
C ASN A 494 11.39 9.40 23.11
N PHE A 495 11.43 9.20 21.79
CA PHE A 495 10.36 9.56 20.86
C PHE A 495 10.27 8.55 19.72
N ILE A 496 9.07 8.27 19.25
CA ILE A 496 8.80 7.51 18.02
C ILE A 496 7.56 8.06 17.34
N THR A 497 7.55 8.07 16.03
CA THR A 497 6.39 8.32 15.18
C THR A 497 6.56 7.57 13.87
N ASP A 498 5.49 7.38 13.11
CA ASP A 498 5.61 6.92 11.74
C ASP A 498 5.85 8.11 10.80
N ASN A 499 6.19 7.83 9.54
CA ASN A 499 6.37 8.87 8.54
C ASN A 499 5.03 9.40 7.97
N GLY A 500 3.93 8.76 8.31
CA GLY A 500 2.59 9.14 7.90
C GLY A 500 2.38 9.19 6.38
N GLY A 501 1.36 9.90 5.95
CA GLY A 501 1.05 10.11 4.55
C GLY A 501 1.98 11.07 3.81
N GLY A 502 2.79 11.84 4.53
CA GLY A 502 3.78 12.76 3.95
C GLY A 502 5.09 12.10 3.56
N GLY A 503 5.42 10.97 4.17
CA GLY A 503 6.68 10.27 3.97
C GLY A 503 7.90 11.05 4.45
N LEU A 504 9.06 10.78 3.83
CA LEU A 504 10.34 11.46 4.03
C LEU A 504 10.64 12.35 2.84
#